data_bc5df9cbfcc5156fede5defdb3f24f41
#
_entry.id   bc5df9cbfcc5156fede5defdb3f24f41
#
_cell.length_a   1.000
_cell.length_b   1.000
_cell.length_c   1.000
_cell.angle_alpha   90.00
_cell.angle_beta   90.00
_cell.angle_gamma   90.00
#
_symmetry.space_group_name_H-M   'P 1'
#
loop_
_entity.id
_entity.type
_entity.pdbx_description
1 polymer ?
#
loop_
_entity_poly.entity_id
_entity_poly.type
_entity_poly.pdbx_seq_one_letter_code
_entity_poly.pdbx_strand_id
1 'polypeptide(L)'
;YKKQIFQKKKRGYFMKRTEVADNYKWNLSHIFKSEAEIEHSFSALSNFKAEIENFKGKIKTADDVFALFMAEEKAEKELAKLGLYSYLFYSEDITNAKAIVLSGKVDNASNAYARAVSFVVPELVSLGKEFLEGLKADKRFESYDRTIDFLIKDIPHTLPASEEYLLSGMGEFTDFDSVFDALSDAELKFEPVLENGEKKELTHATYSAFMRSPNADVRLMAHKNMHKKFGEFNLTLTKNYLSRLKYSNYVSKTYKYTNNYLAQVRKGLICKRH
;
A
#
# COMPACT_ATOMS: atom_id res chain seq x y z
N TYR A 1 -37.12 12.61 -5.84
CA TYR A 1 -35.86 11.92 -5.50
C TYR A 1 -35.26 12.41 -4.18
N LYS A 2 -35.29 13.70 -3.83
CA LYS A 2 -34.77 14.24 -2.54
C LYS A 2 -35.62 13.87 -1.31
N LYS A 3 -36.92 13.59 -1.48
CA LYS A 3 -37.82 13.28 -0.35
C LYS A 3 -37.71 11.85 0.20
N GLN A 4 -37.24 10.87 -0.57
CA GLN A 4 -37.08 9.47 -0.09
C GLN A 4 -35.85 9.28 0.78
N ILE A 5 -34.80 10.07 0.57
CA ILE A 5 -33.58 10.00 1.39
C ILE A 5 -33.80 10.64 2.78
N PHE A 6 -34.73 11.60 2.92
CA PHE A 6 -34.97 12.31 4.17
C PHE A 6 -35.93 11.63 5.15
N GLN A 7 -36.72 10.64 4.73
CA GLN A 7 -37.69 9.98 5.63
C GLN A 7 -37.12 8.83 6.45
N LYS A 8 -35.91 8.28 6.12
CA LYS A 8 -35.23 7.26 6.94
C LYS A 8 -34.26 7.81 7.98
N LYS A 9 -34.21 9.12 8.21
CA LYS A 9 -33.27 9.81 9.12
C LYS A 9 -33.66 9.81 10.60
N LYS A 10 -34.56 8.94 11.05
CA LYS A 10 -34.99 8.91 12.48
C LYS A 10 -34.37 7.83 13.37
N ARG A 11 -33.40 7.08 12.90
CA ARG A 11 -32.57 6.22 13.76
C ARG A 11 -31.13 6.39 13.29
N GLY A 12 -30.16 6.51 14.20
CA GLY A 12 -28.76 6.50 13.89
C GLY A 12 -28.33 5.13 13.36
N TYR A 13 -28.72 4.85 12.11
CA TYR A 13 -28.44 3.58 11.46
C TYR A 13 -27.07 3.69 10.78
N PHE A 14 -26.14 2.89 11.21
CA PHE A 14 -25.09 2.42 10.33
C PHE A 14 -25.77 1.71 9.17
N MET A 15 -25.64 2.27 7.98
CA MET A 15 -26.12 1.63 6.77
C MET A 15 -25.20 0.44 6.51
N LYS A 16 -25.72 -0.79 6.61
CA LYS A 16 -24.95 -1.98 6.26
C LYS A 16 -24.56 -1.91 4.79
N ARG A 17 -23.44 -2.48 4.42
CA ARG A 17 -22.95 -2.49 3.03
C ARG A 17 -24.02 -3.00 2.05
N THR A 18 -24.82 -3.97 2.45
CA THR A 18 -25.94 -4.51 1.66
C THR A 18 -27.08 -3.51 1.41
N GLU A 19 -27.18 -2.45 2.22
CA GLU A 19 -28.22 -1.41 2.10
C GLU A 19 -27.75 -0.21 1.26
N VAL A 20 -26.45 -0.15 0.93
CA VAL A 20 -25.89 0.90 0.08
C VAL A 20 -26.30 0.64 -1.35
N ALA A 21 -26.89 1.64 -2.02
CA ALA A 21 -27.26 1.52 -3.42
C ALA A 21 -26.02 1.34 -4.32
N ASP A 22 -26.14 0.54 -5.40
CA ASP A 22 -25.00 0.13 -6.22
C ASP A 22 -24.24 1.28 -6.88
N ASN A 23 -24.90 2.40 -7.16
CA ASN A 23 -24.27 3.60 -7.70
C ASN A 23 -23.32 4.31 -6.70
N TYR A 24 -23.28 3.89 -5.44
CA TYR A 24 -22.35 4.33 -4.40
C TYR A 24 -21.33 3.24 -4.01
N LYS A 25 -21.27 2.16 -4.77
CA LYS A 25 -20.28 1.09 -4.61
C LYS A 25 -19.26 1.15 -5.74
N TRP A 26 -18.06 0.71 -5.48
CA TRP A 26 -17.07 0.52 -6.54
C TRP A 26 -17.51 -0.59 -7.49
N ASN A 27 -17.39 -0.35 -8.79
CA ASN A 27 -17.62 -1.39 -9.78
C ASN A 27 -16.32 -2.15 -10.03
N LEU A 28 -16.06 -3.16 -9.21
CA LEU A 28 -14.84 -3.95 -9.30
C LEU A 28 -14.72 -4.74 -10.61
N SER A 29 -15.84 -4.93 -11.36
CA SER A 29 -15.81 -5.59 -12.66
C SER A 29 -15.08 -4.80 -13.75
N HIS A 30 -14.75 -3.52 -13.49
CA HIS A 30 -13.87 -2.74 -14.36
C HIS A 30 -12.40 -3.20 -14.29
N ILE A 31 -12.01 -3.89 -13.21
CA ILE A 31 -10.66 -4.42 -13.03
C ILE A 31 -10.63 -5.90 -13.42
N PHE A 32 -11.47 -6.72 -12.77
CA PHE A 32 -11.65 -8.13 -13.09
C PHE A 32 -13.13 -8.48 -13.14
N LYS A 33 -13.56 -9.16 -14.20
CA LYS A 33 -14.96 -9.56 -14.40
C LYS A 33 -15.31 -10.88 -13.72
N SER A 34 -14.31 -11.69 -13.41
CA SER A 34 -14.49 -13.03 -12.84
C SER A 34 -13.30 -13.49 -12.01
N GLU A 35 -13.50 -14.46 -11.13
CA GLU A 35 -12.42 -15.13 -10.42
C GLU A 35 -11.39 -15.77 -11.37
N ALA A 36 -11.83 -16.27 -12.54
CA ALA A 36 -10.94 -16.82 -13.55
C ALA A 36 -9.95 -15.77 -14.11
N GLU A 37 -10.37 -14.52 -14.29
CA GLU A 37 -9.48 -13.43 -14.69
C GLU A 37 -8.45 -13.11 -13.61
N ILE A 38 -8.83 -13.17 -12.33
CA ILE A 38 -7.91 -12.97 -11.19
C ILE A 38 -6.86 -14.08 -11.18
N GLU A 39 -7.26 -15.35 -11.33
CA GLU A 39 -6.32 -16.47 -11.38
C GLU A 39 -5.40 -16.41 -12.62
N HIS A 40 -5.93 -15.95 -13.75
CA HIS A 40 -5.11 -15.70 -14.95
C HIS A 40 -4.04 -14.62 -14.67
N SER A 41 -4.40 -13.52 -13.99
CA SER A 41 -3.46 -12.45 -13.62
C SER A 41 -2.35 -12.95 -12.68
N PHE A 42 -2.67 -13.81 -11.69
CA PHE A 42 -1.66 -14.47 -10.85
C PHE A 42 -0.72 -15.36 -11.67
N SER A 43 -1.27 -16.10 -12.63
CA SER A 43 -0.48 -16.96 -13.50
C SER A 43 0.43 -16.15 -14.42
N ALA A 44 -0.07 -15.05 -15.00
CA ALA A 44 0.71 -14.12 -15.82
C ALA A 44 1.85 -13.49 -15.01
N LEU A 45 1.57 -13.01 -13.78
CA LEU A 45 2.59 -12.48 -12.87
C LEU A 45 3.69 -13.50 -12.57
N SER A 46 3.32 -14.77 -12.34
CA SER A 46 4.29 -15.85 -12.11
C SER A 46 5.19 -16.09 -13.32
N ASN A 47 4.63 -16.03 -14.54
CA ASN A 47 5.39 -16.19 -15.78
C ASN A 47 6.36 -15.02 -16.00
N PHE A 48 5.89 -13.77 -15.82
CA PHE A 48 6.76 -12.59 -15.92
C PHE A 48 7.86 -12.59 -14.88
N LYS A 49 7.56 -13.01 -13.64
CA LYS A 49 8.58 -13.21 -12.61
C LYS A 49 9.69 -14.18 -13.07
N ALA A 50 9.32 -15.32 -13.63
CA ALA A 50 10.27 -16.29 -14.16
C ALA A 50 11.07 -15.74 -15.35
N GLU A 51 10.43 -14.93 -16.23
CA GLU A 51 11.10 -14.23 -17.33
C GLU A 51 12.17 -13.27 -16.79
N ILE A 52 11.84 -12.47 -15.75
CA ILE A 52 12.77 -11.53 -15.13
C ILE A 52 13.95 -12.28 -14.46
N GLU A 53 13.69 -13.35 -13.72
CA GLU A 53 14.74 -14.17 -13.10
C GLU A 53 15.77 -14.72 -14.10
N ASN A 54 15.37 -14.91 -15.38
CA ASN A 54 16.30 -15.34 -16.44
C ASN A 54 17.33 -14.28 -16.84
N PHE A 55 17.14 -13.01 -16.50
CA PHE A 55 18.12 -11.93 -16.71
C PHE A 55 19.27 -11.94 -15.67
N LYS A 56 19.08 -12.62 -14.56
CA LYS A 56 20.05 -12.62 -13.46
C LYS A 56 21.46 -13.04 -13.93
N GLY A 57 22.44 -12.15 -13.74
CA GLY A 57 23.84 -12.33 -14.16
C GLY A 57 24.06 -12.15 -15.67
N LYS A 58 23.06 -11.70 -16.42
CA LYS A 58 23.13 -11.60 -17.89
C LYS A 58 22.97 -10.17 -18.42
N ILE A 59 22.67 -9.19 -17.57
CA ILE A 59 22.44 -7.79 -17.96
C ILE A 59 23.78 -7.14 -18.30
N LYS A 60 24.06 -6.89 -19.58
CA LYS A 60 25.35 -6.34 -20.05
C LYS A 60 25.19 -5.23 -21.09
N THR A 61 24.12 -5.24 -21.85
CA THR A 61 23.89 -4.35 -23.00
C THR A 61 22.64 -3.50 -22.82
N ALA A 62 22.50 -2.44 -23.61
CA ALA A 62 21.28 -1.63 -23.64
C ALA A 62 20.06 -2.46 -24.03
N ASP A 63 20.23 -3.47 -24.91
CA ASP A 63 19.13 -4.35 -25.30
C ASP A 63 18.67 -5.23 -24.13
N ASP A 64 19.61 -5.75 -23.32
CA ASP A 64 19.25 -6.53 -22.12
C ASP A 64 18.48 -5.66 -21.12
N VAL A 65 18.92 -4.41 -20.88
CA VAL A 65 18.24 -3.48 -19.97
C VAL A 65 16.86 -3.14 -20.49
N PHE A 66 16.70 -2.89 -21.79
CA PHE A 66 15.40 -2.57 -22.37
C PHE A 66 14.43 -3.76 -22.27
N ALA A 67 14.90 -4.96 -22.60
CA ALA A 67 14.09 -6.18 -22.48
C ALA A 67 13.66 -6.45 -21.03
N LEU A 68 14.56 -6.24 -20.07
CA LEU A 68 14.26 -6.34 -18.64
C LEU A 68 13.19 -5.32 -18.23
N PHE A 69 13.32 -4.03 -18.57
CA PHE A 69 12.32 -3.01 -18.24
C PHE A 69 10.95 -3.34 -18.81
N MET A 70 10.88 -3.85 -20.05
CA MET A 70 9.63 -4.30 -20.64
C MET A 70 9.01 -5.49 -19.92
N ALA A 71 9.83 -6.41 -19.40
CA ALA A 71 9.35 -7.54 -18.60
C ALA A 71 8.83 -7.07 -17.21
N GLU A 72 9.57 -6.19 -16.55
CA GLU A 72 9.16 -5.59 -15.27
C GLU A 72 7.85 -4.81 -15.43
N GLU A 73 7.71 -3.99 -16.47
CA GLU A 73 6.48 -3.22 -16.72
C GLU A 73 5.24 -4.13 -16.88
N LYS A 74 5.37 -5.27 -17.54
CA LYS A 74 4.28 -6.26 -17.67
C LYS A 74 3.93 -6.87 -16.31
N ALA A 75 4.94 -7.27 -15.54
CA ALA A 75 4.75 -7.84 -14.20
C ALA A 75 4.09 -6.84 -13.24
N GLU A 76 4.60 -5.60 -13.21
CA GLU A 76 4.07 -4.53 -12.36
C GLU A 76 2.63 -4.16 -12.71
N LYS A 77 2.25 -4.17 -13.99
CA LYS A 77 0.85 -3.95 -14.41
C LYS A 77 -0.09 -5.01 -13.86
N GLU A 78 0.30 -6.28 -13.89
CA GLU A 78 -0.53 -7.35 -13.31
C GLU A 78 -0.57 -7.24 -11.77
N LEU A 79 0.56 -6.96 -11.15
CA LEU A 79 0.62 -6.75 -9.70
C LEU A 79 -0.22 -5.56 -9.26
N ALA A 80 -0.17 -4.45 -9.99
CA ALA A 80 -0.97 -3.26 -9.70
C ALA A 80 -2.48 -3.53 -9.83
N LYS A 81 -2.92 -4.29 -10.85
CA LYS A 81 -4.33 -4.69 -10.99
C LYS A 81 -4.78 -5.56 -9.83
N LEU A 82 -3.99 -6.58 -9.47
CA LEU A 82 -4.27 -7.47 -8.35
C LEU A 82 -4.34 -6.69 -7.03
N GLY A 83 -3.36 -5.81 -6.79
CA GLY A 83 -3.28 -4.98 -5.60
C GLY A 83 -4.47 -4.02 -5.49
N LEU A 84 -4.80 -3.30 -6.56
CA LEU A 84 -5.93 -2.37 -6.57
C LEU A 84 -7.27 -3.09 -6.33
N TYR A 85 -7.51 -4.21 -7.03
CA TYR A 85 -8.73 -4.98 -6.84
C TYR A 85 -8.86 -5.50 -5.41
N SER A 86 -7.80 -6.12 -4.90
CA SER A 86 -7.76 -6.66 -3.54
C SER A 86 -7.99 -5.57 -2.50
N TYR A 87 -7.30 -4.44 -2.62
CA TYR A 87 -7.44 -3.29 -1.72
C TYR A 87 -8.88 -2.75 -1.69
N LEU A 88 -9.49 -2.53 -2.86
CA LEU A 88 -10.85 -2.05 -2.95
C LEU A 88 -11.86 -3.06 -2.38
N PHE A 89 -11.67 -4.36 -2.68
CA PHE A 89 -12.54 -5.41 -2.17
C PHE A 89 -12.44 -5.56 -0.65
N TYR A 90 -11.23 -5.52 -0.10
CA TYR A 90 -11.00 -5.55 1.35
C TYR A 90 -11.56 -4.30 2.04
N SER A 91 -11.39 -3.11 1.45
CA SER A 91 -11.89 -1.86 2.02
C SER A 91 -13.43 -1.73 2.03
N GLU A 92 -14.14 -2.54 1.25
CA GLU A 92 -15.60 -2.60 1.30
C GLU A 92 -16.11 -3.23 2.61
N ASP A 93 -15.43 -4.28 3.08
CA ASP A 93 -15.74 -4.96 4.34
C ASP A 93 -14.48 -5.72 4.81
N ILE A 94 -13.78 -5.13 5.76
CA ILE A 94 -12.54 -5.69 6.34
C ILE A 94 -12.76 -6.99 7.12
N THR A 95 -14.00 -7.37 7.37
CA THR A 95 -14.37 -8.64 8.03
C THR A 95 -14.75 -9.74 7.03
N ASN A 96 -14.77 -9.42 5.73
CA ASN A 96 -15.10 -10.38 4.68
C ASN A 96 -13.98 -11.42 4.51
N ALA A 97 -14.27 -12.68 4.85
CA ALA A 97 -13.29 -13.76 4.78
C ALA A 97 -12.66 -13.94 3.38
N LYS A 98 -13.44 -13.77 2.28
CA LYS A 98 -12.91 -13.87 0.91
C LYS A 98 -11.95 -12.73 0.60
N ALA A 99 -12.26 -11.51 1.04
CA ALA A 99 -11.40 -10.36 0.84
C ALA A 99 -10.09 -10.50 1.62
N ILE A 100 -10.14 -10.98 2.86
CA ILE A 100 -8.96 -11.28 3.69
C ILE A 100 -8.06 -12.32 3.01
N VAL A 101 -8.64 -13.42 2.53
CA VAL A 101 -7.88 -14.49 1.83
C VAL A 101 -7.24 -13.97 0.56
N LEU A 102 -7.97 -13.18 -0.24
CA LEU A 102 -7.42 -12.60 -1.46
C LEU A 102 -6.30 -11.60 -1.17
N SER A 103 -6.46 -10.75 -0.14
CA SER A 103 -5.41 -9.82 0.28
C SER A 103 -4.12 -10.56 0.64
N GLY A 104 -4.21 -11.59 1.49
CA GLY A 104 -3.05 -12.40 1.83
C GLY A 104 -2.40 -13.09 0.62
N LYS A 105 -3.20 -13.53 -0.37
CA LYS A 105 -2.69 -14.13 -1.62
C LYS A 105 -1.93 -13.10 -2.45
N VAL A 106 -2.43 -11.87 -2.55
CA VAL A 106 -1.78 -10.75 -3.26
C VAL A 106 -0.49 -10.33 -2.56
N ASP A 107 -0.51 -10.23 -1.22
CA ASP A 107 0.67 -9.88 -0.43
C ASP A 107 1.78 -10.92 -0.60
N ASN A 108 1.43 -12.21 -0.57
CA ASN A 108 2.38 -13.29 -0.83
C ASN A 108 2.97 -13.21 -2.25
N ALA A 109 2.16 -12.91 -3.26
CA ALA A 109 2.61 -12.74 -4.63
C ALA A 109 3.53 -11.52 -4.78
N SER A 110 3.18 -10.40 -4.14
CA SER A 110 4.01 -9.18 -4.09
C SER A 110 5.37 -9.42 -3.45
N ASN A 111 5.38 -10.09 -2.30
CA ASN A 111 6.62 -10.45 -1.60
C ASN A 111 7.49 -11.42 -2.42
N ALA A 112 6.87 -12.39 -3.09
CA ALA A 112 7.57 -13.31 -3.98
C ALA A 112 8.17 -12.59 -5.19
N TYR A 113 7.44 -11.62 -5.76
CA TYR A 113 7.94 -10.77 -6.85
C TYR A 113 9.10 -9.89 -6.37
N ALA A 114 8.96 -9.20 -5.25
CA ALA A 114 10.00 -8.35 -4.68
C ALA A 114 11.32 -9.11 -4.46
N ARG A 115 11.24 -10.35 -3.95
CA ARG A 115 12.43 -11.21 -3.80
C ARG A 115 13.04 -11.60 -5.15
N ALA A 116 12.20 -11.93 -6.13
CA ALA A 116 12.68 -12.35 -7.45
C ALA A 116 13.44 -11.24 -8.18
N VAL A 117 12.96 -9.98 -8.07
CA VAL A 117 13.56 -8.80 -8.73
C VAL A 117 14.66 -8.13 -7.90
N SER A 118 14.97 -8.61 -6.70
CA SER A 118 15.93 -7.97 -5.78
C SER A 118 17.36 -7.84 -6.35
N PHE A 119 17.72 -8.64 -7.35
CA PHE A 119 19.00 -8.56 -8.06
C PHE A 119 19.09 -7.43 -9.09
N VAL A 120 17.92 -6.91 -9.55
CA VAL A 120 17.84 -6.00 -10.71
C VAL A 120 18.60 -4.70 -10.45
N VAL A 121 18.28 -4.00 -9.37
CA VAL A 121 18.95 -2.73 -9.05
C VAL A 121 20.46 -2.92 -8.83
N PRO A 122 20.93 -3.90 -8.04
CA PRO A 122 22.36 -4.20 -7.92
C PRO A 122 23.06 -4.45 -9.25
N GLU A 123 22.48 -5.24 -10.15
CA GLU A 123 23.09 -5.53 -11.45
C GLU A 123 23.10 -4.30 -12.35
N LEU A 124 22.01 -3.54 -12.46
CA LEU A 124 21.96 -2.32 -13.24
C LEU A 124 22.95 -1.26 -12.73
N VAL A 125 23.04 -1.08 -11.43
CA VAL A 125 23.98 -0.13 -10.81
C VAL A 125 25.43 -0.57 -11.02
N SER A 126 25.72 -1.86 -11.09
CA SER A 126 27.05 -2.41 -11.35
C SER A 126 27.58 -2.12 -12.75
N LEU A 127 26.68 -1.78 -13.71
CA LEU A 127 27.07 -1.34 -15.06
C LEU A 127 27.76 0.05 -15.05
N GLY A 128 27.59 0.80 -13.97
CA GLY A 128 28.23 2.07 -13.75
C GLY A 128 27.44 3.27 -14.28
N LYS A 129 27.79 4.43 -13.73
CA LYS A 129 27.09 5.70 -14.02
C LYS A 129 27.12 6.08 -15.50
N GLU A 130 28.28 5.96 -16.13
CA GLU A 130 28.47 6.33 -17.55
C GLU A 130 27.60 5.47 -18.48
N PHE A 131 27.52 4.17 -18.22
CA PHE A 131 26.63 3.29 -18.98
C PHE A 131 25.16 3.70 -18.83
N LEU A 132 24.71 3.92 -17.58
CA LEU A 132 23.33 4.33 -17.31
C LEU A 132 22.99 5.69 -17.95
N GLU A 133 23.90 6.66 -17.91
CA GLU A 133 23.72 7.94 -18.60
C GLU A 133 23.65 7.76 -20.11
N GLY A 134 24.43 6.83 -20.66
CA GLY A 134 24.45 6.50 -22.09
C GLY A 134 23.11 5.94 -22.59
N LEU A 135 22.35 5.23 -21.75
CA LEU A 135 21.02 4.71 -22.12
C LEU A 135 20.05 5.83 -22.54
N LYS A 136 20.18 7.03 -21.95
CA LYS A 136 19.30 8.17 -22.27
C LYS A 136 19.45 8.69 -23.69
N ALA A 137 20.55 8.39 -24.37
CA ALA A 137 20.75 8.73 -25.78
C ALA A 137 19.93 7.83 -26.75
N ASP A 138 19.47 6.68 -26.28
CA ASP A 138 18.64 5.75 -27.06
C ASP A 138 17.15 6.08 -26.84
N LYS A 139 16.44 6.43 -27.91
CA LYS A 139 15.01 6.82 -27.88
C LYS A 139 14.09 5.79 -27.21
N ARG A 140 14.47 4.51 -27.19
CA ARG A 140 13.69 3.47 -26.50
C ARG A 140 13.54 3.72 -25.01
N PHE A 141 14.51 4.43 -24.41
CA PHE A 141 14.51 4.74 -22.97
C PHE A 141 13.91 6.10 -22.62
N GLU A 142 13.35 6.84 -23.57
CA GLU A 142 12.77 8.17 -23.33
C GLU A 142 11.73 8.15 -22.18
N SER A 143 10.87 7.14 -22.15
CA SER A 143 9.90 6.95 -21.05
C SER A 143 10.54 6.50 -19.72
N TYR A 144 11.79 6.04 -19.76
CA TYR A 144 12.55 5.54 -18.60
C TYR A 144 13.60 6.53 -18.07
N ASP A 145 13.71 7.72 -18.63
CA ASP A 145 14.68 8.74 -18.21
C ASP A 145 14.70 8.95 -16.70
N ARG A 146 13.52 9.08 -16.12
CA ARG A 146 13.37 9.24 -14.67
C ARG A 146 13.81 8.00 -13.89
N THR A 147 13.54 6.81 -14.40
CA THR A 147 13.99 5.55 -13.82
C THR A 147 15.50 5.47 -13.80
N ILE A 148 16.14 5.82 -14.92
CA ILE A 148 17.60 5.86 -15.05
C ILE A 148 18.21 6.88 -14.06
N ASP A 149 17.62 8.09 -13.95
CA ASP A 149 18.06 9.07 -12.96
C ASP A 149 18.02 8.56 -11.53
N PHE A 150 16.99 7.78 -11.21
CA PHE A 150 16.89 7.15 -9.90
C PHE A 150 17.94 6.07 -9.68
N LEU A 151 18.19 5.21 -10.67
CA LEU A 151 19.26 4.21 -10.60
C LEU A 151 20.62 4.86 -10.35
N ILE A 152 20.95 5.92 -11.09
CA ILE A 152 22.20 6.69 -10.90
C ILE A 152 22.31 7.24 -9.48
N LYS A 153 21.23 7.79 -8.95
CA LYS A 153 21.19 8.30 -7.58
C LYS A 153 21.23 7.20 -6.52
N ASP A 154 20.85 5.97 -6.88
CA ASP A 154 20.85 4.84 -5.96
C ASP A 154 22.21 4.13 -5.86
N ILE A 155 23.16 4.44 -6.73
CA ILE A 155 24.52 3.87 -6.70
C ILE A 155 25.10 3.83 -5.27
N PRO A 156 25.16 4.95 -4.49
CA PRO A 156 25.71 4.94 -3.14
C PRO A 156 24.84 4.22 -2.10
N HIS A 157 23.60 3.91 -2.44
CA HIS A 157 22.59 3.34 -1.54
C HIS A 157 22.17 1.93 -1.92
N THR A 158 22.82 1.33 -2.90
CA THR A 158 22.56 -0.05 -3.31
C THR A 158 23.42 -1.02 -2.51
N LEU A 159 22.83 -2.14 -2.13
CA LEU A 159 23.48 -3.22 -1.40
C LEU A 159 23.85 -4.35 -2.38
N PRO A 160 24.76 -5.27 -1.97
CA PRO A 160 24.97 -6.52 -2.69
C PRO A 160 23.66 -7.31 -2.87
N ALA A 161 23.52 -8.01 -3.98
CA ALA A 161 22.28 -8.74 -4.32
C ALA A 161 21.82 -9.71 -3.22
N SER A 162 22.75 -10.33 -2.47
CA SER A 162 22.41 -11.21 -1.34
C SER A 162 21.78 -10.47 -0.16
N GLU A 163 22.21 -9.23 0.10
CA GLU A 163 21.68 -8.40 1.17
C GLU A 163 20.31 -7.83 0.76
N GLU A 164 20.17 -7.39 -0.51
CA GLU A 164 18.87 -6.97 -1.08
C GLU A 164 17.84 -8.10 -1.02
N TYR A 165 18.26 -9.33 -1.35
CA TYR A 165 17.39 -10.50 -1.25
C TYR A 165 16.89 -10.73 0.18
N LEU A 166 17.78 -10.65 1.18
CA LEU A 166 17.39 -10.80 2.59
C LEU A 166 16.44 -9.68 3.04
N LEU A 167 16.73 -8.43 2.68
CA LEU A 167 15.88 -7.29 3.04
C LEU A 167 14.51 -7.33 2.34
N SER A 168 14.45 -7.79 1.09
CA SER A 168 13.17 -7.94 0.39
C SER A 168 12.22 -8.94 1.06
N GLY A 169 12.77 -9.95 1.74
CA GLY A 169 11.99 -10.89 2.54
C GLY A 169 11.43 -10.32 3.84
N MET A 170 11.98 -9.21 4.34
CA MET A 170 11.52 -8.60 5.60
C MET A 170 10.10 -8.03 5.51
N GLY A 171 9.60 -7.77 4.30
CA GLY A 171 8.21 -7.31 4.08
C GLY A 171 7.16 -8.25 4.68
N GLU A 172 7.44 -9.55 4.76
CA GLU A 172 6.54 -10.54 5.35
C GLU A 172 6.34 -10.37 6.87
N PHE A 173 7.26 -9.69 7.54
CA PHE A 173 7.29 -9.57 9.01
C PHE A 173 7.07 -8.14 9.51
N THR A 174 6.84 -7.17 8.62
CA THR A 174 6.87 -5.74 8.96
C THR A 174 5.57 -5.01 8.66
N ASP A 175 4.46 -5.73 8.68
CA ASP A 175 3.11 -5.18 8.49
C ASP A 175 2.57 -4.55 9.79
N PHE A 176 3.21 -3.45 10.21
CA PHE A 176 2.82 -2.71 11.41
C PHE A 176 1.51 -1.94 11.23
N ASP A 177 1.14 -1.61 10.00
CA ASP A 177 -0.04 -0.81 9.70
C ASP A 177 -1.31 -1.64 9.85
N SER A 178 -1.31 -2.91 9.44
CA SER A 178 -2.45 -3.81 9.62
C SER A 178 -2.82 -4.04 11.09
N VAL A 179 -1.84 -4.04 12.00
CA VAL A 179 -2.09 -4.14 13.45
C VAL A 179 -2.83 -2.89 13.95
N PHE A 180 -2.44 -1.71 13.45
CA PHE A 180 -3.13 -0.47 13.79
C PHE A 180 -4.55 -0.44 13.21
N ASP A 181 -4.71 -0.82 11.95
CA ASP A 181 -6.01 -0.82 11.25
C ASP A 181 -6.99 -1.82 11.88
N ALA A 182 -6.52 -3.03 12.21
CA ALA A 182 -7.35 -4.02 12.90
C ALA A 182 -7.87 -3.50 14.23
N LEU A 183 -6.99 -2.88 15.04
CA LEU A 183 -7.38 -2.30 16.30
C LEU A 183 -8.33 -1.11 16.11
N SER A 184 -7.94 -0.12 15.28
CA SER A 184 -8.64 1.17 15.17
C SER A 184 -9.98 1.06 14.46
N ASP A 185 -10.06 0.27 13.41
CA ASP A 185 -11.22 0.23 12.53
C ASP A 185 -12.19 -0.92 12.83
N ALA A 186 -11.68 -2.03 13.38
CA ALA A 186 -12.50 -3.20 13.68
C ALA A 186 -12.83 -3.38 15.17
N GLU A 187 -11.83 -3.26 16.05
CA GLU A 187 -11.96 -3.66 17.46
C GLU A 187 -12.38 -2.52 18.38
N LEU A 188 -11.89 -1.30 18.16
CA LEU A 188 -12.22 -0.16 19.01
C LEU A 188 -13.69 0.22 18.91
N LYS A 189 -14.36 0.23 20.04
CA LYS A 189 -15.74 0.76 20.18
C LYS A 189 -15.69 1.98 21.07
N PHE A 190 -16.18 3.10 20.55
CA PHE A 190 -16.20 4.38 21.25
C PHE A 190 -17.52 4.56 22.01
N GLU A 191 -17.49 5.31 23.12
CA GLU A 191 -18.71 5.73 23.79
C GLU A 191 -19.52 6.64 22.86
N PRO A 192 -20.87 6.50 22.82
CA PRO A 192 -21.72 7.31 21.94
C PRO A 192 -21.69 8.80 22.34
N VAL A 193 -22.01 9.65 21.37
CA VAL A 193 -22.16 11.10 21.59
C VAL A 193 -23.64 11.42 21.78
N LEU A 194 -23.96 12.22 22.80
CA LEU A 194 -25.32 12.73 23.03
C LEU A 194 -25.51 14.00 22.20
N GLU A 195 -26.42 13.99 21.23
CA GLU A 195 -26.79 15.16 20.44
C GLU A 195 -28.32 15.27 20.36
N ASN A 196 -28.88 16.41 20.74
CA ASN A 196 -30.32 16.67 20.78
C ASN A 196 -31.11 15.63 21.62
N GLY A 197 -30.52 15.14 22.74
CA GLY A 197 -31.14 14.14 23.61
C GLY A 197 -31.07 12.70 23.11
N GLU A 198 -30.47 12.46 21.94
CA GLU A 198 -30.29 11.14 21.34
C GLU A 198 -28.81 10.69 21.43
N LYS A 199 -28.60 9.39 21.78
CA LYS A 199 -27.29 8.75 21.71
C LYS A 199 -26.98 8.37 20.27
N LYS A 200 -25.93 8.95 19.70
CA LYS A 200 -25.45 8.65 18.35
C LYS A 200 -24.10 7.96 18.41
N GLU A 201 -23.93 6.96 17.60
CA GLU A 201 -22.71 6.16 17.55
C GLU A 201 -21.51 7.00 17.07
N LEU A 202 -20.40 6.87 17.80
CA LEU A 202 -19.12 7.50 17.47
C LEU A 202 -18.22 6.46 16.80
N THR A 203 -17.75 6.80 15.59
CA THR A 203 -16.76 6.02 14.83
C THR A 203 -15.81 6.98 14.13
N HIS A 204 -14.75 6.49 13.49
CA HIS A 204 -13.89 7.32 12.64
C HIS A 204 -14.69 8.05 11.55
N ALA A 205 -15.65 7.38 10.93
CA ALA A 205 -16.50 7.97 9.88
C ALA A 205 -17.43 9.08 10.41
N THR A 206 -17.99 8.91 11.63
CA THR A 206 -18.92 9.89 12.21
C THR A 206 -18.24 11.00 12.98
N TYR A 207 -16.99 10.83 13.40
CA TYR A 207 -16.23 11.80 14.18
C TYR A 207 -16.17 13.17 13.51
N SER A 208 -15.84 13.24 12.22
CA SER A 208 -15.81 14.50 11.48
C SER A 208 -17.14 15.22 11.44
N ALA A 209 -18.25 14.50 11.42
CA ALA A 209 -19.60 15.08 11.45
C ALA A 209 -19.88 15.72 12.81
N PHE A 210 -19.53 15.04 13.93
CA PHE A 210 -19.66 15.60 15.28
C PHE A 210 -18.77 16.83 15.47
N MET A 211 -17.54 16.82 14.94
CA MET A 211 -16.63 17.96 15.05
C MET A 211 -17.11 19.21 14.28
N ARG A 212 -18.05 19.05 13.35
CA ARG A 212 -18.74 20.15 12.64
C ARG A 212 -20.05 20.59 13.31
N SER A 213 -20.46 19.95 14.42
CA SER A 213 -21.66 20.34 15.14
C SER A 213 -21.56 21.81 15.61
N PRO A 214 -22.61 22.63 15.48
CA PRO A 214 -22.63 23.98 16.07
C PRO A 214 -22.54 23.95 17.59
N ASN A 215 -22.98 22.85 18.24
CA ASN A 215 -22.94 22.69 19.67
C ASN A 215 -21.53 22.30 20.15
N ALA A 216 -20.94 23.15 21.00
CA ALA A 216 -19.60 22.94 21.57
C ALA A 216 -19.51 21.68 22.46
N ASP A 217 -20.57 21.37 23.20
CA ASP A 217 -20.59 20.19 24.09
C ASP A 217 -20.57 18.89 23.30
N VAL A 218 -21.25 18.83 22.14
CA VAL A 218 -21.23 17.71 21.22
C VAL A 218 -19.81 17.49 20.69
N ARG A 219 -19.14 18.55 20.24
CA ARG A 219 -17.73 18.47 19.78
C ARG A 219 -16.79 17.98 20.87
N LEU A 220 -16.93 18.56 22.08
CA LEU A 220 -16.10 18.19 23.22
C LEU A 220 -16.32 16.73 23.65
N MET A 221 -17.58 16.25 23.67
CA MET A 221 -17.91 14.88 23.99
C MET A 221 -17.34 13.90 22.96
N ALA A 222 -17.50 14.17 21.67
CA ALA A 222 -16.92 13.35 20.60
C ALA A 222 -15.40 13.25 20.73
N HIS A 223 -14.73 14.39 20.94
CA HIS A 223 -13.29 14.43 21.14
C HIS A 223 -12.85 13.61 22.36
N LYS A 224 -13.47 13.84 23.53
CA LYS A 224 -13.13 13.12 24.76
C LYS A 224 -13.34 11.61 24.63
N ASN A 225 -14.49 11.19 24.09
CA ASN A 225 -14.83 9.76 23.96
C ASN A 225 -13.85 9.03 23.04
N MET A 226 -13.49 9.64 21.92
CA MET A 226 -12.51 9.07 21.00
C MET A 226 -11.11 8.95 21.64
N HIS A 227 -10.59 10.05 22.18
CA HIS A 227 -9.25 10.07 22.76
C HIS A 227 -9.12 9.25 24.04
N LYS A 228 -10.17 9.19 24.88
CA LYS A 228 -10.22 8.31 26.05
C LYS A 228 -10.02 6.85 25.62
N LYS A 229 -10.74 6.42 24.56
CA LYS A 229 -10.65 5.03 24.07
C LYS A 229 -9.27 4.71 23.49
N PHE A 230 -8.70 5.58 22.68
CA PHE A 230 -7.31 5.43 22.24
C PHE A 230 -6.31 5.40 23.41
N GLY A 231 -6.57 6.19 24.46
CA GLY A 231 -5.74 6.20 25.68
C GLY A 231 -5.67 4.85 26.39
N GLU A 232 -6.74 4.05 26.35
CA GLU A 232 -6.77 2.70 26.92
C GLU A 232 -5.77 1.76 26.23
N PHE A 233 -5.45 2.00 24.95
CA PHE A 233 -4.53 1.21 24.12
C PHE A 233 -3.18 1.89 23.87
N ASN A 234 -2.90 2.99 24.59
CA ASN A 234 -1.70 3.80 24.36
C ASN A 234 -0.41 2.98 24.40
N LEU A 235 -0.28 2.02 25.31
CA LEU A 235 0.92 1.17 25.41
C LEU A 235 1.09 0.31 24.16
N THR A 236 0.03 -0.34 23.69
CA THR A 236 0.04 -1.19 22.49
C THR A 236 0.38 -0.37 21.24
N LEU A 237 -0.30 0.76 21.05
CA LEU A 237 -0.08 1.66 19.91
C LEU A 237 1.34 2.23 19.92
N THR A 238 1.84 2.63 21.10
CA THR A 238 3.23 3.11 21.24
C THR A 238 4.23 2.03 20.89
N LYS A 239 4.02 0.78 21.32
CA LYS A 239 4.94 -0.33 21.00
C LYS A 239 4.93 -0.64 19.51
N ASN A 240 3.77 -0.67 18.87
CA ASN A 240 3.64 -0.88 17.43
C ASN A 240 4.38 0.22 16.64
N TYR A 241 4.11 1.48 16.96
CA TYR A 241 4.76 2.65 16.34
C TYR A 241 6.29 2.64 16.52
N LEU A 242 6.77 2.36 17.74
CA LEU A 242 8.21 2.27 18.00
C LEU A 242 8.87 1.11 17.24
N SER A 243 8.19 -0.01 17.07
CA SER A 243 8.70 -1.13 16.26
C SER A 243 8.87 -0.73 14.80
N ARG A 244 7.87 -0.04 14.23
CA ARG A 244 7.95 0.55 12.88
C ARG A 244 9.11 1.54 12.75
N LEU A 245 9.28 2.44 13.70
CA LEU A 245 10.40 3.41 13.68
C LEU A 245 11.77 2.73 13.76
N LYS A 246 11.92 1.72 14.63
CA LYS A 246 13.16 0.95 14.73
C LYS A 246 13.49 0.25 13.43
N TYR A 247 12.52 -0.40 12.81
CA TYR A 247 12.68 -1.04 11.52
C TYR A 247 13.09 -0.02 10.43
N SER A 248 12.34 1.09 10.29
CA SER A 248 12.66 2.13 9.32
C SER A 248 14.06 2.71 9.51
N ASN A 249 14.48 2.94 10.76
CA ASN A 249 15.82 3.43 11.08
C ASN A 249 16.91 2.39 10.74
N TYR A 250 16.65 1.12 11.01
CA TYR A 250 17.57 0.04 10.65
C TYR A 250 17.77 -0.01 9.13
N VAL A 251 16.68 -0.09 8.36
CA VAL A 251 16.71 -0.12 6.89
C VAL A 251 17.42 1.10 6.32
N SER A 252 17.11 2.31 6.82
CA SER A 252 17.76 3.54 6.36
C SER A 252 19.27 3.53 6.56
N LYS A 253 19.73 3.04 7.71
CA LYS A 253 21.17 2.90 8.00
C LYS A 253 21.82 1.83 7.11
N THR A 254 21.16 0.71 6.90
CA THR A 254 21.64 -0.37 6.04
C THR A 254 21.87 0.14 4.61
N TYR A 255 20.94 0.95 4.09
CA TYR A 255 21.08 1.64 2.79
C TYR A 255 21.97 2.89 2.84
N LYS A 256 22.75 3.09 3.90
CA LYS A 256 23.72 4.17 4.07
C LYS A 256 23.13 5.59 3.98
N TYR A 257 21.85 5.76 4.33
CA TYR A 257 21.28 7.09 4.49
C TYR A 257 21.69 7.71 5.83
N THR A 258 21.94 9.02 5.82
CA THR A 258 22.32 9.77 7.04
C THR A 258 21.23 9.70 8.11
N ASN A 259 19.96 9.66 7.70
CA ASN A 259 18.83 9.53 8.61
C ASN A 259 17.60 8.96 7.87
N ASN A 260 16.61 8.52 8.64
CA ASN A 260 15.37 7.95 8.13
C ASN A 260 14.54 8.95 7.30
N TYR A 261 14.57 10.25 7.63
CA TYR A 261 13.85 11.27 6.88
C TYR A 261 14.30 11.32 5.41
N LEU A 262 15.61 11.36 5.16
CA LEU A 262 16.16 11.37 3.80
C LEU A 262 15.80 10.09 3.04
N ALA A 263 15.85 8.93 3.70
CA ALA A 263 15.43 7.67 3.10
C ALA A 263 13.95 7.68 2.71
N GLN A 264 13.06 8.20 3.55
CA GLN A 264 11.62 8.29 3.27
C GLN A 264 11.28 9.31 2.19
N VAL A 265 11.91 10.49 2.20
CA VAL A 265 11.75 11.51 1.16
C VAL A 265 12.13 10.91 -0.20
N ARG A 266 13.21 10.15 -0.26
CA ARG A 266 13.63 9.48 -1.48
C ARG A 266 12.63 8.43 -1.94
N LYS A 267 12.17 7.54 -1.05
CA LYS A 267 11.10 6.58 -1.35
C LYS A 267 9.84 7.27 -1.85
N GLY A 268 9.42 8.38 -1.22
CA GLY A 268 8.28 9.18 -1.65
C GLY A 268 8.44 9.80 -3.03
N LEU A 269 9.67 10.14 -3.44
CA LEU A 269 9.97 10.59 -4.79
C LEU A 269 9.93 9.43 -5.81
N ILE A 270 10.20 8.20 -5.37
CA ILE A 270 10.09 6.98 -6.17
C ILE A 270 8.64 6.54 -6.29
N CYS A 271 7.86 6.55 -5.20
CA CYS A 271 6.43 6.19 -5.23
C CYS A 271 5.54 7.08 -6.11
N LYS A 272 6.04 8.20 -6.60
CA LYS A 272 5.37 9.00 -7.65
C LYS A 272 5.62 8.46 -9.07
N ARG A 273 6.13 7.24 -9.21
CA ARG A 273 6.33 6.58 -10.51
C ARG A 273 5.06 5.98 -11.12
N HIS A 274 3.93 5.98 -10.38
CA HIS A 274 2.66 5.40 -10.87
C HIS A 274 1.58 6.45 -11.01
#